data_1cd8340bee08a722bddad8274e971fcb
#
_entry.id   1cd8340bee08a722bddad8274e971fcb
#
_cell.length_a   1.000
_cell.length_b   1.000
_cell.length_c   1.000
_cell.angle_alpha   90.00
_cell.angle_beta   90.00
_cell.angle_gamma   90.00
#
_symmetry.space_group_name_H-M   'P 1'
#
loop_
_entity.id
_entity.type
_entity.pdbx_description
1 polymer ?
#
loop_
_entity_poly.entity_id
_entity_poly.type
_entity_poly.pdbx_seq_one_letter_code
_entity_poly.pdbx_strand_id
1 'polypeptide(L)'
;ANGKERICPYNLAKDCFILSFCLIGMNSVDLYNCTELEGNVLTYYRSKTTGRRLDKAKMQVIVPPFLLPLMEKYKDHFGKHVLIFYRMYTTASNFNRAINLGLKEIGKRLKIDDLEFYAARHSWATIALNKVGVDKYTVHAALNHIDEAMKVTDIYIERDFVNENNANAKVINYVFGK
;
A
#
# COMPACT_ATOMS: atom_id res chain seq x y z
N ALA A 1 -8.01 -7.66 33.15
CA ALA A 1 -6.97 -7.01 32.35
C ALA A 1 -7.01 -7.61 30.95
N ASN A 2 -7.45 -6.84 29.95
CA ASN A 2 -7.50 -7.29 28.57
C ASN A 2 -6.07 -7.42 28.07
N GLY A 3 -5.59 -8.65 27.91
CA GLY A 3 -4.28 -8.98 27.37
C GLY A 3 -4.17 -8.67 25.87
N LYS A 4 -4.31 -7.40 25.50
CA LYS A 4 -3.90 -6.93 24.17
C LYS A 4 -2.39 -6.80 24.22
N GLU A 5 -1.69 -7.73 23.60
CA GLU A 5 -0.28 -7.57 23.28
C GLU A 5 -0.12 -6.23 22.56
N ARG A 6 0.50 -5.25 23.21
CA ARG A 6 0.84 -3.97 22.59
C ARG A 6 1.97 -4.23 21.62
N ILE A 7 1.63 -4.35 20.34
CA ILE A 7 2.63 -4.37 19.28
C ILE A 7 3.45 -3.07 19.40
N CYS A 8 4.77 -3.24 19.52
CA CYS A 8 5.67 -2.09 19.61
C CYS A 8 5.46 -1.21 18.37
N PRO A 9 5.21 0.11 18.51
CA PRO A 9 4.98 1.01 17.36
C PRO A 9 6.08 0.95 16.31
N TYR A 10 7.32 0.70 16.72
CA TYR A 10 8.46 0.50 15.83
C TYR A 10 8.26 -0.68 14.87
N ASN A 11 7.90 -1.85 15.39
CA ASN A 11 7.68 -3.05 14.57
C ASN A 11 6.44 -2.89 13.68
N LEU A 12 5.36 -2.33 14.21
CA LEU A 12 4.18 -2.02 13.44
C LEU A 12 4.50 -1.08 12.27
N ALA A 13 5.24 -0.01 12.53
CA ALA A 13 5.61 0.98 11.54
C ALA A 13 6.47 0.37 10.41
N LYS A 14 7.47 -0.44 10.77
CA LYS A 14 8.28 -1.18 9.82
C LYS A 14 7.42 -2.11 8.95
N ASP A 15 6.59 -2.90 9.58
CA ASP A 15 5.74 -3.88 8.90
C ASP A 15 4.74 -3.20 7.97
N CYS A 16 4.08 -2.14 8.41
CA CYS A 16 3.16 -1.36 7.58
C CYS A 16 3.87 -0.66 6.41
N PHE A 17 5.11 -0.19 6.60
CA PHE A 17 5.91 0.38 5.52
C PHE A 17 6.21 -0.65 4.44
N ILE A 18 6.61 -1.87 4.84
CA ILE A 18 6.85 -2.99 3.91
C ILE A 18 5.55 -3.38 3.19
N LEU A 19 4.43 -3.50 3.92
CA LEU A 19 3.11 -3.76 3.31
C LEU A 19 2.78 -2.70 2.26
N SER A 20 2.89 -1.42 2.60
CA SER A 20 2.62 -0.33 1.67
C SER A 20 3.50 -0.43 0.43
N PHE A 21 4.81 -0.55 0.60
CA PHE A 21 5.75 -0.61 -0.51
C PHE A 21 5.45 -1.78 -1.45
N CYS A 22 5.29 -2.99 -0.91
CA CYS A 22 5.05 -4.21 -1.70
C CYS A 22 3.64 -4.27 -2.33
N LEU A 23 2.70 -3.46 -1.84
CA LEU A 23 1.34 -3.31 -2.36
C LEU A 23 1.18 -2.01 -3.19
N ILE A 24 2.19 -1.70 -4.00
CA ILE A 24 2.19 -0.54 -4.92
C ILE A 24 1.99 0.81 -4.19
N GLY A 25 2.65 0.97 -3.05
CA GLY A 25 2.53 2.19 -2.26
C GLY A 25 1.12 2.44 -1.71
N MET A 26 0.43 1.40 -1.27
CA MET A 26 -0.90 1.49 -0.68
C MET A 26 -0.92 2.42 0.52
N ASN A 27 -1.87 3.35 0.59
CA ASN A 27 -1.96 4.31 1.69
C ASN A 27 -2.40 3.65 3.01
N SER A 28 -2.06 4.27 4.14
CA SER A 28 -2.44 3.77 5.47
C SER A 28 -3.95 3.67 5.66
N VAL A 29 -4.72 4.63 5.14
CA VAL A 29 -6.17 4.59 5.20
C VAL A 29 -6.76 3.42 4.39
N ASP A 30 -6.14 3.05 3.29
CA ASP A 30 -6.56 1.93 2.46
C ASP A 30 -6.18 0.60 3.11
N LEU A 31 -4.99 0.48 3.73
CA LEU A 31 -4.60 -0.66 4.58
C LEU A 31 -5.57 -0.85 5.77
N TYR A 32 -6.01 0.25 6.37
CA TYR A 32 -6.96 0.23 7.48
C TYR A 32 -8.35 -0.27 7.08
N ASN A 33 -8.80 0.07 5.86
CA ASN A 33 -10.17 -0.15 5.40
C ASN A 33 -10.34 -1.33 4.42
N CYS A 34 -9.27 -1.97 3.92
CA CYS A 34 -9.40 -3.01 2.89
C CYS A 34 -10.20 -4.21 3.38
N THR A 35 -11.15 -4.68 2.54
CA THR A 35 -12.12 -5.70 2.89
C THR A 35 -12.11 -6.91 1.97
N GLU A 36 -11.42 -6.84 0.83
CA GLU A 36 -11.50 -7.86 -0.22
C GLU A 36 -10.12 -8.48 -0.49
N LEU A 37 -9.97 -9.76 -0.18
CA LEU A 37 -8.82 -10.58 -0.56
C LEU A 37 -9.32 -11.93 -1.08
N GLU A 38 -9.14 -12.18 -2.36
CA GLU A 38 -9.50 -13.44 -3.01
C GLU A 38 -8.23 -14.15 -3.50
N GLY A 39 -7.93 -15.30 -2.92
CA GLY A 39 -6.66 -15.96 -3.16
C GLY A 39 -5.47 -15.06 -2.76
N ASN A 40 -4.69 -14.63 -3.74
CA ASN A 40 -3.59 -13.68 -3.55
C ASN A 40 -3.86 -12.29 -4.15
N VAL A 41 -5.10 -12.00 -4.57
CA VAL A 41 -5.48 -10.70 -5.14
C VAL A 41 -6.17 -9.84 -4.08
N LEU A 42 -5.51 -8.77 -3.67
CA LEU A 42 -6.06 -7.75 -2.80
C LEU A 42 -6.78 -6.70 -3.64
N THR A 43 -8.09 -6.53 -3.40
CA THR A 43 -8.89 -5.49 -4.04
C THR A 43 -9.23 -4.39 -3.03
N TYR A 44 -8.99 -3.15 -3.39
CA TYR A 44 -9.38 -1.99 -2.58
C TYR A 44 -9.77 -0.80 -3.45
N TYR A 45 -10.48 0.15 -2.84
CA TYR A 45 -10.93 1.38 -3.49
C TYR A 45 -10.21 2.54 -2.83
N ARG A 46 -9.38 3.26 -3.60
CA ARG A 46 -8.51 4.30 -3.05
C ARG A 46 -9.34 5.44 -2.45
N SER A 47 -9.34 5.56 -1.12
CA SER A 47 -10.19 6.46 -0.35
C SER A 47 -10.12 7.93 -0.81
N LYS A 48 -8.92 8.40 -1.18
CA LYS A 48 -8.70 9.80 -1.62
C LYS A 48 -9.39 10.16 -2.94
N THR A 49 -9.63 9.21 -3.82
CA THR A 49 -10.10 9.44 -5.20
C THR A 49 -11.40 8.70 -5.55
N THR A 50 -11.95 7.91 -4.64
CA THR A 50 -13.18 7.12 -4.85
C THR A 50 -14.34 7.96 -5.39
N GLY A 51 -14.57 9.16 -4.86
CA GLY A 51 -15.66 10.04 -5.29
C GLY A 51 -15.42 10.79 -6.60
N ARG A 52 -14.23 10.65 -7.21
CA ARG A 52 -13.83 11.41 -8.41
C ARG A 52 -13.72 10.55 -9.67
N ARG A 53 -13.90 9.23 -9.56
CA ARG A 53 -13.73 8.27 -10.65
C ARG A 53 -14.96 7.39 -10.79
N LEU A 54 -15.32 7.06 -12.03
CA LEU A 54 -16.44 6.15 -12.34
C LEU A 54 -16.18 4.73 -11.82
N ASP A 55 -14.93 4.27 -11.88
CA ASP A 55 -14.47 2.98 -11.36
C ASP A 55 -14.27 2.96 -9.83
N LYS A 56 -14.70 4.04 -9.14
CA LYS A 56 -14.52 4.25 -7.68
C LYS A 56 -13.06 4.13 -7.24
N ALA A 57 -12.12 4.40 -8.15
CA ALA A 57 -10.69 4.26 -7.93
C ALA A 57 -10.26 2.86 -7.48
N LYS A 58 -10.85 1.82 -8.10
CA LYS A 58 -10.54 0.41 -7.85
C LYS A 58 -9.07 0.13 -8.11
N MET A 59 -8.47 -0.68 -7.25
CA MET A 59 -7.12 -1.25 -7.40
C MET A 59 -7.16 -2.75 -7.12
N GLN A 60 -6.43 -3.52 -7.91
CA GLN A 60 -6.20 -4.94 -7.67
C GLN A 60 -4.69 -5.20 -7.66
N VAL A 61 -4.19 -5.66 -6.54
CA VAL A 61 -2.76 -5.93 -6.33
C VAL A 61 -2.56 -7.39 -6.02
N ILE A 62 -1.68 -8.05 -6.79
CA ILE A 62 -1.25 -9.41 -6.48
C ILE A 62 -0.29 -9.34 -5.30
N VAL A 63 -0.67 -9.97 -4.20
CA VAL A 63 0.16 -10.06 -3.00
C VAL A 63 1.35 -10.98 -3.28
N PRO A 64 2.59 -10.49 -3.19
CA PRO A 64 3.76 -11.33 -3.40
C PRO A 64 3.84 -12.46 -2.38
N PRO A 65 4.24 -13.69 -2.76
CA PRO A 65 4.28 -14.84 -1.85
C PRO A 65 5.08 -14.61 -0.57
N PHE A 66 6.21 -13.91 -0.64
CA PHE A 66 7.03 -13.63 0.54
C PHE A 66 6.38 -12.64 1.53
N LEU A 67 5.34 -11.90 1.09
CA LEU A 67 4.58 -10.98 1.93
C LEU A 67 3.44 -11.68 2.71
N LEU A 68 3.05 -12.88 2.29
CA LEU A 68 1.95 -13.62 2.92
C LEU A 68 2.12 -13.84 4.43
N PRO A 69 3.30 -14.17 4.97
CA PRO A 69 3.50 -14.29 6.42
C PRO A 69 3.21 -12.98 7.16
N LEU A 70 3.54 -11.83 6.53
CA LEU A 70 3.27 -10.52 7.11
C LEU A 70 1.78 -10.17 7.05
N MET A 71 1.10 -10.52 5.95
CA MET A 71 -0.35 -10.41 5.83
C MET A 71 -1.05 -11.27 6.89
N GLU A 72 -0.63 -12.52 7.08
CA GLU A 72 -1.20 -13.43 8.08
C GLU A 72 -1.00 -12.92 9.52
N LYS A 73 0.16 -12.31 9.83
CA LYS A 73 0.44 -11.68 11.13
C LYS A 73 -0.62 -10.65 11.54
N TYR A 74 -1.14 -9.91 10.56
CA TYR A 74 -2.12 -8.84 10.76
C TYR A 74 -3.52 -9.18 10.26
N LYS A 75 -3.78 -10.44 9.95
CA LYS A 75 -5.06 -10.88 9.42
C LYS A 75 -6.21 -10.62 10.40
N ASP A 76 -7.33 -10.16 9.87
CA ASP A 76 -8.57 -10.06 10.63
C ASP A 76 -9.30 -11.39 10.70
N HIS A 77 -9.11 -12.13 11.78
CA HIS A 77 -9.82 -13.40 12.05
C HIS A 77 -11.31 -13.19 12.36
N PHE A 78 -11.80 -11.96 12.48
CA PHE A 78 -13.21 -11.64 12.68
C PHE A 78 -13.97 -11.42 11.36
N GLY A 79 -13.26 -11.42 10.23
CA GLY A 79 -13.82 -11.44 8.89
C GLY A 79 -14.45 -10.13 8.39
N LYS A 80 -14.23 -9.00 9.06
CA LYS A 80 -14.74 -7.69 8.61
C LYS A 80 -13.83 -6.99 7.63
N HIS A 81 -12.51 -7.15 7.81
CA HIS A 81 -11.49 -6.56 6.98
C HIS A 81 -10.44 -7.60 6.63
N VAL A 82 -9.56 -7.28 5.70
CA VAL A 82 -8.39 -8.13 5.40
C VAL A 82 -7.39 -8.05 6.57
N LEU A 83 -7.19 -6.85 7.12
CA LEU A 83 -6.22 -6.58 8.18
C LEU A 83 -6.91 -6.04 9.44
N ILE A 84 -6.36 -6.38 10.60
CA ILE A 84 -6.94 -6.11 11.92
C ILE A 84 -6.79 -4.66 12.41
N PHE A 85 -6.21 -3.77 11.64
CA PHE A 85 -5.83 -2.41 12.09
C PHE A 85 -7.00 -1.58 12.61
N TYR A 86 -8.20 -1.75 12.03
CA TYR A 86 -9.43 -1.08 12.48
C TYR A 86 -9.85 -1.46 13.91
N ARG A 87 -9.40 -2.61 14.41
CA ARG A 87 -9.64 -3.03 15.81
C ARG A 87 -8.54 -2.55 16.75
N MET A 88 -7.34 -2.30 16.23
CA MET A 88 -6.21 -1.81 17.01
C MET A 88 -6.29 -0.30 17.26
N TYR A 89 -6.87 0.43 16.32
CA TYR A 89 -6.98 1.89 16.34
C TYR A 89 -8.41 2.32 16.07
N THR A 90 -8.87 3.35 16.78
CA THR A 90 -10.25 3.85 16.66
C THR A 90 -10.54 4.53 15.31
N THR A 91 -9.52 5.07 14.66
CA THR A 91 -9.64 5.73 13.34
C THR A 91 -8.40 5.47 12.48
N ALA A 92 -8.57 5.54 11.16
CA ALA A 92 -7.45 5.47 10.22
C ALA A 92 -6.42 6.59 10.45
N SER A 93 -6.86 7.76 10.94
CA SER A 93 -5.96 8.86 11.29
C SER A 93 -5.06 8.52 12.49
N ASN A 94 -5.63 7.91 13.54
CA ASN A 94 -4.86 7.45 14.69
C ASN A 94 -3.87 6.33 14.30
N PHE A 95 -4.28 5.43 13.41
CA PHE A 95 -3.41 4.41 12.84
C PHE A 95 -2.24 5.05 12.08
N ASN A 96 -2.51 5.98 11.16
CA ASN A 96 -1.47 6.68 10.41
C ASN A 96 -0.50 7.43 11.34
N ARG A 97 -1.01 8.10 12.37
CA ARG A 97 -0.18 8.78 13.38
C ARG A 97 0.75 7.82 14.11
N ALA A 98 0.24 6.65 14.52
CA ALA A 98 1.05 5.64 15.20
C ALA A 98 2.18 5.12 14.30
N ILE A 99 1.90 4.83 13.03
CA ILE A 99 2.91 4.42 12.06
C ILE A 99 3.99 5.50 11.91
N ASN A 100 3.60 6.75 11.71
CA ASN A 100 4.58 7.84 11.53
C ASN A 100 5.42 8.08 12.77
N LEU A 101 4.90 7.91 13.98
CA LEU A 101 5.70 7.94 15.21
C LEU A 101 6.77 6.83 15.21
N GLY A 102 6.41 5.61 14.83
CA GLY A 102 7.37 4.51 14.72
C GLY A 102 8.40 4.74 13.61
N LEU A 103 7.99 5.26 12.45
CA LEU A 103 8.90 5.58 11.33
C LEU A 103 9.87 6.71 11.71
N LYS A 104 9.45 7.70 12.48
CA LYS A 104 10.35 8.74 12.99
C LYS A 104 11.48 8.17 13.85
N GLU A 105 11.18 7.17 14.69
CA GLU A 105 12.23 6.47 15.46
C GLU A 105 13.14 5.61 14.56
N ILE A 106 12.59 4.97 13.53
CA ILE A 106 13.35 4.23 12.52
C ILE A 106 14.27 5.20 11.76
N GLY A 107 13.75 6.34 11.32
CA GLY A 107 14.50 7.37 10.62
C GLY A 107 15.69 7.86 11.42
N LYS A 108 15.50 8.17 12.71
CA LYS A 108 16.60 8.58 13.60
C LYS A 108 17.73 7.53 13.64
N ARG A 109 17.37 6.24 13.78
CA ARG A 109 18.37 5.15 13.82
C ARG A 109 19.11 4.96 12.50
N LEU A 110 18.43 5.17 11.39
CA LEU A 110 18.99 5.01 10.03
C LEU A 110 19.59 6.30 9.50
N LYS A 111 19.51 7.42 10.24
CA LYS A 111 19.94 8.77 9.81
C LYS A 111 19.21 9.20 8.53
N ILE A 112 17.91 8.92 8.47
CA ILE A 112 17.00 9.37 7.41
C ILE A 112 16.10 10.43 8.02
N ASP A 113 16.25 11.66 7.57
CA ASP A 113 15.43 12.76 8.04
C ASP A 113 14.00 12.65 7.49
N ASP A 114 13.03 13.05 8.31
CA ASP A 114 11.62 13.15 7.97
C ASP A 114 11.02 11.88 7.32
N LEU A 115 11.45 10.69 7.78
CA LEU A 115 10.89 9.43 7.31
C LEU A 115 9.42 9.30 7.74
N GLU A 116 8.53 9.33 6.76
CA GLU A 116 7.09 9.17 6.91
C GLU A 116 6.55 7.98 6.10
N PHE A 117 5.34 7.55 6.42
CA PHE A 117 4.70 6.42 5.76
C PHE A 117 4.58 6.60 4.24
N TYR A 118 4.31 7.83 3.80
CA TYR A 118 4.17 8.14 2.38
C TYR A 118 5.47 7.94 1.58
N ALA A 119 6.63 7.90 2.24
CA ALA A 119 7.91 7.58 1.61
C ALA A 119 7.93 6.19 0.95
N ALA A 120 7.16 5.22 1.45
CA ALA A 120 7.02 3.91 0.80
C ALA A 120 6.48 4.05 -0.64
N ARG A 121 5.46 4.88 -0.82
CA ARG A 121 4.86 5.15 -2.13
C ARG A 121 5.79 5.94 -3.05
N HIS A 122 6.47 6.94 -2.52
CA HIS A 122 7.47 7.70 -3.30
C HIS A 122 8.63 6.82 -3.74
N SER A 123 9.13 5.97 -2.84
CA SER A 123 10.23 5.04 -3.15
C SER A 123 9.81 4.04 -4.23
N TRP A 124 8.61 3.47 -4.12
CA TRP A 124 8.08 2.58 -5.16
C TRP A 124 8.05 3.27 -6.53
N ALA A 125 7.46 4.46 -6.61
CA ALA A 125 7.37 5.22 -7.86
C ALA A 125 8.73 5.59 -8.44
N THR A 126 9.65 6.05 -7.59
CA THR A 126 11.01 6.43 -7.99
C THR A 126 11.79 5.24 -8.54
N ILE A 127 11.69 4.08 -7.89
CA ILE A 127 12.34 2.85 -8.33
C ILE A 127 11.71 2.37 -9.65
N ALA A 128 10.39 2.36 -9.74
CA ALA A 128 9.67 1.96 -10.94
C ALA A 128 10.12 2.76 -12.16
N LEU A 129 10.16 4.08 -12.06
CA LEU A 129 10.56 4.97 -13.14
C LEU A 129 12.06 4.90 -13.45
N ASN A 130 12.91 5.04 -12.43
CA ASN A 130 14.32 5.35 -12.65
C ASN A 130 15.25 4.14 -12.56
N LYS A 131 14.81 3.02 -11.98
CA LYS A 131 15.65 1.84 -11.77
C LYS A 131 15.24 0.64 -12.61
N VAL A 132 13.93 0.44 -12.80
CA VAL A 132 13.41 -0.73 -13.54
C VAL A 132 12.70 -0.36 -14.84
N GLY A 133 12.71 0.93 -15.21
CA GLY A 133 12.29 1.39 -16.52
C GLY A 133 10.79 1.21 -16.82
N VAL A 134 9.95 1.29 -15.79
CA VAL A 134 8.49 1.32 -15.99
C VAL A 134 8.10 2.67 -16.59
N ASP A 135 7.28 2.66 -17.63
CA ASP A 135 6.82 3.88 -18.25
C ASP A 135 5.94 4.74 -17.34
N LYS A 136 5.91 6.03 -17.61
CA LYS A 136 5.20 7.02 -16.79
C LYS A 136 3.69 6.73 -16.67
N TYR A 137 3.06 6.25 -17.75
CA TYR A 137 1.62 5.99 -17.74
C TYR A 137 1.27 4.82 -16.85
N THR A 138 2.04 3.74 -16.92
CA THR A 138 1.90 2.59 -16.03
C THR A 138 2.11 3.00 -14.56
N VAL A 139 3.10 3.84 -14.25
CA VAL A 139 3.30 4.34 -12.88
C VAL A 139 2.13 5.20 -12.43
N HIS A 140 1.61 6.10 -13.27
CA HIS A 140 0.43 6.91 -12.96
C HIS A 140 -0.80 6.03 -12.69
N ALA A 141 -1.04 5.02 -13.53
CA ALA A 141 -2.14 4.06 -13.35
C ALA A 141 -1.98 3.27 -12.05
N ALA A 142 -0.77 2.75 -11.78
CA ALA A 142 -0.45 1.99 -10.57
C ALA A 142 -0.63 2.82 -9.29
N LEU A 143 -0.28 4.10 -9.34
CA LEU A 143 -0.52 5.03 -8.25
C LEU A 143 -1.97 5.55 -8.21
N ASN A 144 -2.81 5.14 -9.15
CA ASN A 144 -4.20 5.60 -9.27
C ASN A 144 -4.31 7.13 -9.26
N HIS A 145 -3.40 7.80 -9.96
CA HIS A 145 -3.44 9.24 -10.16
C HIS A 145 -4.46 9.59 -11.23
N ILE A 146 -5.12 10.73 -11.08
CA ILE A 146 -5.98 11.31 -12.11
C ILE A 146 -5.10 12.25 -12.93
N ASP A 147 -5.01 12.01 -14.22
CA ASP A 147 -4.42 12.94 -15.17
C ASP A 147 -5.58 13.57 -15.99
N GLU A 148 -5.80 14.86 -15.79
CA GLU A 148 -6.88 15.59 -16.46
C GLU A 148 -6.72 15.57 -18.00
N ALA A 149 -5.45 15.54 -18.49
CA ALA A 149 -5.16 15.48 -19.92
C ALA A 149 -5.48 14.09 -20.53
N MET A 150 -5.52 13.05 -19.71
CA MET A 150 -5.73 11.67 -20.14
C MET A 150 -7.18 11.19 -19.96
N LYS A 151 -8.05 11.99 -19.35
CA LYS A 151 -9.45 11.59 -19.05
C LYS A 151 -10.20 11.03 -20.26
N VAL A 152 -10.03 11.62 -21.42
CA VAL A 152 -10.71 11.18 -22.65
C VAL A 152 -10.17 9.81 -23.12
N THR A 153 -8.87 9.58 -22.97
CA THR A 153 -8.23 8.31 -23.35
C THR A 153 -8.53 7.21 -22.34
N ASP A 154 -8.63 7.56 -21.05
CA ASP A 154 -8.89 6.61 -19.97
C ASP A 154 -10.24 5.88 -20.11
N ILE A 155 -11.24 6.47 -20.78
CA ILE A 155 -12.52 5.81 -21.05
C ILE A 155 -12.43 4.60 -22.01
N TYR A 156 -11.35 4.52 -22.80
CA TYR A 156 -11.13 3.42 -23.75
C TYR A 156 -10.22 2.32 -23.15
N ILE A 157 -9.66 2.53 -21.95
CA ILE A 157 -8.76 1.57 -21.32
C ILE A 157 -9.56 0.67 -20.38
N GLU A 158 -9.66 -0.61 -20.75
CA GLU A 158 -10.12 -1.65 -19.83
C GLU A 158 -9.00 -1.96 -18.83
N ARG A 159 -9.24 -1.71 -17.54
CA ARG A 159 -8.26 -1.93 -16.49
C ARG A 159 -8.32 -3.36 -16.00
N ASP A 160 -7.35 -4.16 -16.41
CA ASP A 160 -7.11 -5.52 -15.91
C ASP A 160 -6.01 -5.60 -14.82
N PHE A 161 -5.34 -4.48 -14.53
CA PHE A 161 -4.24 -4.34 -13.58
C PHE A 161 -2.99 -5.18 -13.89
N VAL A 162 -2.88 -5.78 -15.05
CA VAL A 162 -1.72 -6.61 -15.45
C VAL A 162 -0.44 -5.77 -15.50
N ASN A 163 -0.49 -4.61 -16.12
CA ASN A 163 0.67 -3.73 -16.26
C ASN A 163 1.17 -3.22 -14.88
N GLU A 164 0.24 -2.84 -14.00
CA GLU A 164 0.56 -2.36 -12.66
C GLU A 164 1.19 -3.46 -11.80
N ASN A 165 0.67 -4.69 -11.89
CA ASN A 165 1.22 -5.82 -11.16
C ASN A 165 2.56 -6.30 -11.74
N ASN A 166 2.75 -6.26 -13.05
CA ASN A 166 4.04 -6.52 -13.68
C ASN A 166 5.10 -5.48 -13.27
N ALA A 167 4.71 -4.20 -13.20
CA ALA A 167 5.57 -3.14 -12.69
C ALA A 167 5.96 -3.40 -11.22
N ASN A 168 4.99 -3.80 -10.39
CA ASN A 168 5.24 -4.15 -9.00
C ASN A 168 6.22 -5.31 -8.86
N ALA A 169 6.06 -6.36 -9.65
CA ALA A 169 6.98 -7.50 -9.66
C ALA A 169 8.43 -7.07 -10.00
N LYS A 170 8.61 -6.18 -10.98
CA LYS A 170 9.94 -5.63 -11.32
C LYS A 170 10.55 -4.84 -10.17
N VAL A 171 9.76 -3.97 -9.52
CA VAL A 171 10.21 -3.17 -8.37
C VAL A 171 10.60 -4.07 -7.20
N ILE A 172 9.76 -5.07 -6.88
CA ILE A 172 10.03 -6.03 -5.81
C ILE A 172 11.28 -6.85 -6.09
N ASN A 173 11.43 -7.35 -7.31
CA ASN A 173 12.64 -8.09 -7.70
C ASN A 173 13.89 -7.23 -7.58
N TYR A 174 13.84 -5.97 -7.98
CA TYR A 174 14.96 -5.04 -7.86
C TYR A 174 15.40 -4.83 -6.40
N VAL A 175 14.44 -4.70 -5.48
CA VAL A 175 14.73 -4.37 -4.07
C VAL A 175 15.05 -5.60 -3.23
N PHE A 176 14.33 -6.70 -3.43
CA PHE A 176 14.39 -7.88 -2.56
C PHE A 176 14.99 -9.12 -3.23
N GLY A 177 15.21 -9.12 -4.55
CA GLY A 177 15.66 -10.30 -5.31
C GLY A 177 14.59 -11.42 -5.31
N LYS A 178 13.30 -11.08 -5.30
CA LYS A 178 12.18 -12.02 -5.16
C LYS A 178 11.26 -11.98 -6.38
#